data_a8fed64ef61935639434ad9419f2fd0f
#
_entry.id   a8fed64ef61935639434ad9419f2fd0f
#
_cell.length_a   1.000
_cell.length_b   1.000
_cell.length_c   1.000
_cell.angle_alpha   90.00
_cell.angle_beta   90.00
_cell.angle_gamma   90.00
#
_symmetry.space_group_name_H-M   'P 1'
#
loop_
_entity.id
_entity.type
_entity.pdbx_description
1 polymer ?
#
loop_
_entity_poly.entity_id
_entity_poly.type
_entity_poly.pdbx_seq_one_letter_code
_entity_poly.pdbx_strand_id
1 'polypeptide(L)'
;TGWRGVMETEYGSPVPEKFYSLRGAVFPLYHVFADVGEFADGQIMTTSSSNPLKITGLAVHKEGRTRVILANLGSEVQQLTVQNLSASVHIRHLNESNVEQAMQSPEAFRAQTFKKQLTVNGSLKLELLPYALVCIDRASQ
;
A
#
# COMPACT_ATOMS: atom_id res chain seq x y z
N THR A 1 6.47 -20.08 7.96
CA THR A 1 5.42 -19.13 8.27
C THR A 1 5.23 -18.05 7.20
N GLY A 2 6.24 -17.67 6.43
CA GLY A 2 6.19 -16.52 5.52
C GLY A 2 5.16 -16.63 4.39
N TRP A 3 5.09 -17.74 3.71
CA TRP A 3 4.21 -17.88 2.54
C TRP A 3 2.74 -17.99 2.88
N ARG A 4 2.38 -18.53 4.04
CA ARG A 4 0.99 -18.59 4.51
C ARG A 4 0.39 -17.21 4.78
N GLY A 5 1.20 -16.21 5.06
CA GLY A 5 0.75 -14.83 5.19
C GLY A 5 0.48 -14.12 3.86
N VAL A 6 0.78 -14.76 2.73
CA VAL A 6 0.66 -14.17 1.39
C VAL A 6 -0.45 -14.85 0.58
N MET A 7 -0.58 -16.16 0.68
CA MET A 7 -1.53 -16.95 -0.12
C MET A 7 -2.27 -17.96 0.77
N GLU A 8 -3.53 -18.20 0.45
CA GLU A 8 -4.31 -19.27 1.05
C GLU A 8 -3.80 -20.64 0.57
N THR A 9 -3.78 -21.62 1.46
CA THR A 9 -3.37 -22.98 1.16
C THR A 9 -4.56 -23.93 1.15
N GLU A 10 -4.41 -25.12 0.55
CA GLU A 10 -5.45 -26.14 0.51
C GLU A 10 -5.93 -26.62 1.88
N TYR A 11 -5.11 -26.45 2.90
CA TYR A 11 -5.36 -26.95 4.26
C TYR A 11 -6.02 -25.90 5.18
N GLY A 12 -6.48 -24.81 4.63
CA GLY A 12 -7.09 -23.72 5.38
C GLY A 12 -6.07 -22.78 6.03
N SER A 13 -6.56 -21.65 6.47
CA SER A 13 -5.75 -20.63 7.12
C SER A 13 -5.89 -20.70 8.64
N PRO A 14 -4.78 -20.56 9.39
CA PRO A 14 -4.84 -20.38 10.83
C PRO A 14 -5.21 -18.93 11.22
N VAL A 15 -5.54 -18.07 10.24
CA VAL A 15 -5.90 -16.67 10.48
C VAL A 15 -7.29 -16.59 11.10
N PRO A 16 -7.51 -15.71 12.10
CA PRO A 16 -8.81 -15.49 12.71
C PRO A 16 -9.89 -15.17 11.66
N GLU A 17 -11.14 -15.52 11.95
CA GLU A 17 -12.32 -15.40 11.07
C GLU A 17 -12.54 -14.02 10.42
N LYS A 18 -11.84 -12.99 10.88
CA LYS A 18 -11.90 -11.65 10.31
C LYS A 18 -11.50 -11.58 8.84
N PHE A 19 -10.71 -12.54 8.37
CA PHE A 19 -10.32 -12.63 6.97
C PHE A 19 -10.82 -13.96 6.42
N TYR A 20 -11.80 -13.91 5.53
CA TYR A 20 -12.27 -15.11 4.83
C TYR A 20 -11.14 -15.71 4.02
N SER A 21 -10.73 -16.90 4.40
CA SER A 21 -9.81 -17.71 3.62
C SER A 21 -10.56 -18.37 2.48
N LEU A 22 -10.42 -17.85 1.29
CA LEU A 22 -10.95 -18.47 0.08
C LEU A 22 -9.82 -19.15 -0.69
N ARG A 23 -10.09 -20.35 -1.18
CA ARG A 23 -9.13 -21.11 -1.99
C ARG A 23 -8.72 -20.29 -3.21
N GLY A 24 -7.41 -20.10 -3.40
CA GLY A 24 -6.85 -19.28 -4.48
C GLY A 24 -6.85 -17.77 -4.23
N ALA A 25 -7.42 -17.31 -3.11
CA ALA A 25 -7.30 -15.91 -2.69
C ALA A 25 -5.92 -15.61 -2.13
N VAL A 26 -5.58 -14.34 -2.11
CA VAL A 26 -4.33 -13.84 -1.51
C VAL A 26 -4.63 -13.02 -0.27
N PHE A 27 -3.69 -12.95 0.67
CA PHE A 27 -3.78 -12.00 1.78
C PHE A 27 -3.31 -10.60 1.36
N PRO A 28 -3.74 -9.53 2.05
CA PRO A 28 -3.38 -8.16 1.71
C PRO A 28 -1.86 -7.93 1.59
N LEU A 29 -1.06 -8.65 2.36
CA LEU A 29 0.40 -8.59 2.33
C LEU A 29 0.99 -8.95 0.94
N TYR A 30 0.30 -9.77 0.16
CA TYR A 30 0.67 -10.05 -1.23
C TYR A 30 0.83 -8.78 -2.05
N HIS A 31 -0.09 -7.82 -1.91
CA HIS A 31 -0.05 -6.57 -2.65
C HIS A 31 1.13 -5.69 -2.24
N VAL A 32 1.49 -5.70 -0.97
CA VAL A 32 2.68 -4.97 -0.48
C VAL A 32 3.95 -5.55 -1.11
N PHE A 33 4.11 -6.86 -1.09
CA PHE A 33 5.27 -7.50 -1.73
C PHE A 33 5.31 -7.28 -3.23
N ALA A 34 4.17 -7.33 -3.90
CA ALA A 34 4.11 -7.05 -5.33
C ALA A 34 4.47 -5.59 -5.63
N ASP A 35 3.98 -4.64 -4.84
CA ASP A 35 4.28 -3.21 -5.00
C ASP A 35 5.77 -2.90 -4.79
N VAL A 36 6.39 -3.53 -3.81
CA VAL A 36 7.85 -3.41 -3.58
C VAL A 36 8.63 -4.15 -4.67
N GLY A 37 8.16 -5.32 -5.08
CA GLY A 37 8.80 -6.15 -6.10
C GLY A 37 8.91 -5.49 -7.47
N GLU A 38 7.97 -4.63 -7.85
CA GLU A 38 8.06 -3.81 -9.07
C GLU A 38 9.27 -2.87 -9.08
N PHE A 39 9.84 -2.58 -7.91
CA PHE A 39 11.02 -1.75 -7.70
C PHE A 39 12.25 -2.57 -7.26
N ALA A 40 12.25 -3.88 -7.50
CA ALA A 40 13.42 -4.72 -7.24
C ALA A 40 14.66 -4.15 -7.94
N ASP A 41 15.82 -4.22 -7.26
CA ASP A 41 17.08 -3.59 -7.66
C ASP A 41 17.07 -2.05 -7.66
N GLY A 42 16.00 -1.43 -7.16
CA GLY A 42 15.93 0.01 -6.93
C GLY A 42 16.63 0.43 -5.63
N GLN A 43 16.56 1.72 -5.35
CA GLN A 43 17.14 2.32 -4.14
C GLN A 43 16.06 2.63 -3.11
N ILE A 44 16.32 2.26 -1.86
CA ILE A 44 15.50 2.70 -0.73
C ILE A 44 15.87 4.14 -0.40
N MET A 45 14.86 5.01 -0.32
CA MET A 45 15.04 6.41 0.01
C MET A 45 14.70 6.65 1.49
N THR A 46 15.38 7.60 2.10
CA THR A 46 15.11 8.00 3.47
C THR A 46 13.73 8.61 3.59
N THR A 47 12.95 8.12 4.54
CA THR A 47 11.65 8.67 4.93
C THR A 47 11.65 9.04 6.41
N SER A 48 10.81 9.98 6.79
CA SER A 48 10.59 10.33 8.18
C SER A 48 9.11 10.51 8.46
N SER A 49 8.68 10.14 9.65
CA SER A 49 7.33 10.35 10.14
C SER A 49 7.35 11.14 11.44
N SER A 50 6.47 12.12 11.58
CA SER A 50 6.30 12.86 12.84
C SER A 50 5.75 12.00 13.97
N ASN A 51 5.09 10.88 13.63
CA ASN A 51 4.61 9.89 14.59
C ASN A 51 4.77 8.47 14.02
N PRO A 52 6.00 7.89 14.10
CA PRO A 52 6.30 6.61 13.47
C PRO A 52 5.58 5.40 14.10
N LEU A 53 4.99 5.57 15.27
CA LEU A 53 4.16 4.52 15.90
C LEU A 53 2.74 4.48 15.35
N LYS A 54 2.29 5.55 14.68
CA LYS A 54 0.97 5.62 14.04
C LYS A 54 1.07 5.48 12.52
N ILE A 55 2.01 6.18 11.89
CA ILE A 55 2.22 6.14 10.44
C ILE A 55 3.67 5.80 10.16
N THR A 56 3.88 4.79 9.38
CA THR A 56 5.20 4.44 8.84
C THR A 56 5.17 4.40 7.32
N GLY A 57 6.32 4.50 6.70
CA GLY A 57 6.43 4.51 5.26
C GLY A 57 7.74 3.97 4.73
N LEU A 58 7.68 3.49 3.50
CA LEU A 58 8.81 3.07 2.69
C LEU A 58 8.77 3.84 1.37
N ALA A 59 9.90 4.46 0.99
CA ALA A 59 10.05 5.05 -0.33
C ALA A 59 11.13 4.29 -1.11
N VAL A 60 10.81 3.96 -2.36
CA VAL A 60 11.70 3.25 -3.28
C VAL A 60 11.78 3.99 -4.60
N HIS A 61 12.99 4.03 -5.17
CA HIS A 61 13.25 4.72 -6.43
C HIS A 61 13.92 3.78 -7.43
N LYS A 62 13.40 3.75 -8.64
CA LYS A 62 13.97 2.97 -9.74
C LYS A 62 13.65 3.66 -11.07
N GLU A 63 14.68 3.82 -11.91
CA GLU A 63 14.54 4.31 -13.29
C GLU A 63 13.70 5.60 -13.42
N GLY A 64 13.97 6.57 -12.54
CA GLY A 64 13.27 7.85 -12.53
C GLY A 64 11.87 7.82 -11.89
N ARG A 65 11.37 6.67 -11.46
CA ARG A 65 10.09 6.50 -10.77
C ARG A 65 10.32 6.40 -9.26
N THR A 66 9.46 7.00 -8.50
CA THR A 66 9.47 6.88 -7.03
C THR A 66 8.12 6.39 -6.56
N ARG A 67 8.12 5.38 -5.72
CA ARG A 67 6.93 4.85 -5.05
C ARG A 67 7.07 5.05 -3.55
N VAL A 68 6.04 5.59 -2.95
CA VAL A 68 5.92 5.71 -1.49
C VAL A 68 4.78 4.81 -1.03
N ILE A 69 5.04 3.93 -0.09
CA ILE A 69 4.03 3.07 0.54
C ILE A 69 3.92 3.53 1.98
N LEU A 70 2.73 3.92 2.40
CA LEU A 70 2.43 4.36 3.77
C LEU A 70 1.45 3.40 4.42
N ALA A 71 1.61 3.18 5.72
CA ALA A 71 0.75 2.33 6.52
C ALA A 71 0.26 3.06 7.77
N ASN A 72 -1.04 2.97 8.03
CA ASN A 72 -1.63 3.28 9.31
C ASN A 72 -1.51 2.03 10.20
N LEU A 73 -0.73 2.13 11.27
CA LEU A 73 -0.43 1.01 12.16
C LEU A 73 -1.49 0.81 13.26
N GLY A 74 -2.48 1.69 13.33
CA GLY A 74 -3.47 1.72 14.39
C GLY A 74 -4.90 1.45 13.94
N SER A 75 -5.76 1.32 14.95
CA SER A 75 -7.20 1.08 14.79
C SER A 75 -8.03 2.36 14.66
N GLU A 76 -7.37 3.52 14.54
CA GLU A 76 -8.02 4.82 14.37
C GLU A 76 -7.70 5.39 13.00
N VAL A 77 -8.64 6.17 12.47
CA VAL A 77 -8.41 6.96 11.25
C VAL A 77 -7.30 7.98 11.50
N GLN A 78 -6.37 8.08 10.57
CA GLN A 78 -5.28 9.05 10.63
C GLN A 78 -5.39 10.08 9.50
N GLN A 79 -5.30 11.35 9.87
CA GLN A 79 -5.10 12.46 8.92
C GLN A 79 -3.61 12.77 8.85
N LEU A 80 -3.06 12.79 7.66
CA LEU A 80 -1.63 13.07 7.46
C LEU A 80 -1.37 13.96 6.25
N THR A 81 -0.21 14.56 6.25
CA THR A 81 0.30 15.33 5.11
C THR A 81 1.60 14.69 4.63
N VAL A 82 1.63 14.29 3.37
CA VAL A 82 2.84 13.81 2.70
C VAL A 82 3.50 14.96 1.98
N GLN A 83 4.78 15.16 2.19
CA GLN A 83 5.56 16.27 1.62
C GLN A 83 6.58 15.78 0.59
N ASN A 84 7.15 16.72 -0.15
CA ASN A 84 8.18 16.49 -1.17
C ASN A 84 7.70 15.61 -2.34
N LEU A 85 6.43 15.76 -2.70
CA LEU A 85 5.84 15.12 -3.85
C LEU A 85 5.97 15.98 -5.12
N SER A 86 5.80 15.37 -6.29
CA SER A 86 5.64 16.08 -7.57
C SER A 86 4.29 16.80 -7.63
N ALA A 87 4.11 17.69 -8.61
CA ALA A 87 2.88 18.46 -8.80
C ALA A 87 1.62 17.56 -8.96
N SER A 88 1.80 16.35 -9.43
CA SER A 88 0.76 15.32 -9.44
C SER A 88 1.33 13.97 -9.08
N VAL A 89 0.51 13.14 -8.47
CA VAL A 89 0.81 11.76 -8.08
C VAL A 89 -0.31 10.83 -8.48
N HIS A 90 -0.02 9.54 -8.50
CA HIS A 90 -1.02 8.49 -8.70
C HIS A 90 -1.15 7.68 -7.42
N ILE A 91 -2.37 7.47 -6.94
CA ILE A 91 -2.63 6.89 -5.63
C ILE A 91 -3.53 5.67 -5.75
N ARG A 92 -3.19 4.63 -4.99
CA ARG A 92 -4.04 3.47 -4.77
C ARG A 92 -4.10 3.17 -3.27
N HIS A 93 -5.32 3.10 -2.74
CA HIS A 93 -5.58 2.68 -1.37
C HIS A 93 -5.81 1.17 -1.31
N LEU A 94 -5.39 0.57 -0.20
CA LEU A 94 -5.77 -0.77 0.22
C LEU A 94 -6.24 -0.68 1.67
N ASN A 95 -7.54 -0.82 1.89
CA ASN A 95 -8.17 -0.63 3.19
C ASN A 95 -9.42 -1.50 3.33
N GLU A 96 -10.14 -1.35 4.42
CA GLU A 96 -11.33 -2.15 4.72
C GLU A 96 -12.43 -2.05 3.66
N SER A 97 -12.47 -0.97 2.85
CA SER A 97 -13.50 -0.79 1.82
C SER A 97 -13.25 -1.62 0.56
N ASN A 98 -12.01 -2.06 0.32
CA ASN A 98 -11.64 -2.79 -0.91
C ASN A 98 -10.78 -4.05 -0.67
N VAL A 99 -10.50 -4.36 0.58
CA VAL A 99 -9.63 -5.51 0.93
C VAL A 99 -10.19 -6.83 0.44
N GLU A 100 -11.50 -7.04 0.49
CA GLU A 100 -12.12 -8.28 0.00
C GLU A 100 -11.89 -8.47 -1.50
N GLN A 101 -12.08 -7.42 -2.29
CA GLN A 101 -11.80 -7.45 -3.72
C GLN A 101 -10.32 -7.72 -3.98
N ALA A 102 -9.44 -7.06 -3.23
CA ALA A 102 -8.00 -7.24 -3.36
C ALA A 102 -7.57 -8.68 -3.04
N MET A 103 -8.24 -9.34 -2.12
CA MET A 103 -7.96 -10.73 -1.75
C MET A 103 -8.53 -11.73 -2.75
N GLN A 104 -9.78 -11.55 -3.16
CA GLN A 104 -10.51 -12.49 -4.02
C GLN A 104 -10.15 -12.36 -5.49
N SER A 105 -9.81 -11.16 -5.95
CA SER A 105 -9.49 -10.86 -7.34
C SER A 105 -8.21 -10.00 -7.43
N PRO A 106 -7.07 -10.56 -7.01
CA PRO A 106 -5.82 -9.78 -6.89
C PRO A 106 -5.35 -9.21 -8.23
N GLU A 107 -5.53 -9.93 -9.31
CA GLU A 107 -5.14 -9.46 -10.66
C GLU A 107 -5.99 -8.27 -11.08
N ALA A 108 -7.31 -8.34 -10.91
CA ALA A 108 -8.23 -7.25 -11.22
C ALA A 108 -7.95 -6.02 -10.34
N PHE A 109 -7.67 -6.22 -9.06
CA PHE A 109 -7.29 -5.14 -8.16
C PHE A 109 -5.99 -4.45 -8.60
N ARG A 110 -4.97 -5.21 -8.99
CA ARG A 110 -3.69 -4.67 -9.45
C ARG A 110 -3.77 -4.03 -10.84
N ALA A 111 -4.69 -4.47 -11.69
CA ALA A 111 -4.95 -3.88 -13.00
C ALA A 111 -5.69 -2.53 -12.92
N GLN A 112 -6.26 -2.18 -11.76
CA GLN A 112 -6.91 -0.90 -11.59
C GLN A 112 -5.89 0.24 -11.72
N THR A 113 -6.25 1.23 -12.54
CA THR A 113 -5.44 2.43 -12.71
C THR A 113 -5.42 3.22 -11.39
N PHE A 114 -4.23 3.58 -10.94
CA PHE A 114 -4.07 4.51 -9.81
C PHE A 114 -4.79 5.84 -10.13
N LYS A 115 -5.47 6.38 -9.14
CA LYS A 115 -6.16 7.66 -9.29
C LYS A 115 -5.14 8.80 -9.27
N LYS A 116 -5.18 9.64 -10.31
CA LYS A 116 -4.37 10.87 -10.35
C LYS A 116 -4.89 11.89 -9.34
N GLN A 117 -3.98 12.48 -8.59
CA GLN A 117 -4.27 13.53 -7.62
C GLN A 117 -3.23 14.65 -7.73
N LEU A 118 -3.72 15.89 -7.66
CA LEU A 118 -2.84 17.07 -7.64
C LEU A 118 -2.35 17.33 -6.22
N THR A 119 -1.12 17.77 -6.11
CA THR A 119 -0.52 18.24 -4.86
C THR A 119 -0.56 19.75 -4.79
N VAL A 120 -0.50 20.28 -3.59
CA VAL A 120 -0.38 21.73 -3.34
C VAL A 120 1.03 22.01 -2.83
N ASN A 121 1.85 22.68 -3.64
CA ASN A 121 3.26 22.93 -3.32
C ASN A 121 4.04 21.68 -2.90
N GLY A 122 3.81 20.56 -3.59
CA GLY A 122 4.44 19.27 -3.26
C GLY A 122 3.89 18.59 -2.02
N SER A 123 2.78 19.05 -1.47
CA SER A 123 2.12 18.48 -0.30
C SER A 123 0.78 17.87 -0.67
N LEU A 124 0.47 16.75 -0.04
CA LEU A 124 -0.78 16.02 -0.21
C LEU A 124 -1.38 15.67 1.15
N LYS A 125 -2.61 16.07 1.39
CA LYS A 125 -3.37 15.65 2.56
C LYS A 125 -4.08 14.34 2.26
N LEU A 126 -3.94 13.38 3.16
CA LEU A 126 -4.55 12.06 3.06
C LEU A 126 -5.26 11.69 4.36
N GLU A 127 -6.33 10.92 4.20
CA GLU A 127 -6.97 10.18 5.28
C GLU A 127 -6.69 8.69 5.09
N LEU A 128 -6.16 8.05 6.12
CA LEU A 128 -5.97 6.61 6.16
C LEU A 128 -6.92 5.98 7.16
N LEU A 129 -7.77 5.09 6.68
CA LEU A 129 -8.62 4.24 7.50
C LEU A 129 -7.77 3.35 8.43
N PRO A 130 -8.36 2.74 9.47
CA PRO A 130 -7.64 1.83 10.35
C PRO A 130 -6.90 0.74 9.56
N TYR A 131 -5.63 0.53 9.89
CA TYR A 131 -4.75 -0.46 9.26
C TYR A 131 -4.62 -0.34 7.73
N ALA A 132 -4.98 0.80 7.17
CA ALA A 132 -4.91 1.04 5.75
C ALA A 132 -3.48 1.17 5.23
N LEU A 133 -3.32 0.81 3.97
CA LEU A 133 -2.12 1.06 3.17
C LEU A 133 -2.48 2.04 2.05
N VAL A 134 -1.54 2.89 1.69
CA VAL A 134 -1.62 3.70 0.48
C VAL A 134 -0.32 3.62 -0.29
N CYS A 135 -0.44 3.42 -1.58
CA CYS A 135 0.66 3.41 -2.53
C CYS A 135 0.58 4.70 -3.36
N ILE A 136 1.65 5.48 -3.36
CA ILE A 136 1.74 6.77 -4.06
C ILE A 136 2.86 6.67 -5.08
N ASP A 137 2.52 6.74 -6.35
CA ASP A 137 3.49 6.79 -7.43
C ASP A 137 3.71 8.23 -7.87
N ARG A 138 4.95 8.64 -7.80
CA ARG A 138 5.44 9.89 -8.34
C ARG A 138 5.96 9.63 -9.75
N ALA A 139 5.38 10.29 -10.75
CA ALA A 139 5.93 10.26 -12.09
C ALA A 139 7.28 10.98 -12.12
N SER A 140 8.19 10.49 -12.96
CA SER A 140 9.41 11.22 -13.31
C SER A 140 9.04 12.56 -13.91
N GLN A 141 9.72 13.55 -13.47
CA GLN A 141 9.70 14.83 -14.18
C GLN A 141 10.46 14.71 -15.49
#